data_286f8294e3e9dd08a99b9be82d9df316
#
_entry.id   286f8294e3e9dd08a99b9be82d9df316
#
_cell.length_a   1.000
_cell.length_b   1.000
_cell.length_c   1.000
_cell.angle_alpha   90.00
_cell.angle_beta   90.00
_cell.angle_gamma   90.00
#
_symmetry.space_group_name_H-M   'P 1'
#
loop_
_entity.id
_entity.type
_entity.pdbx_description
1 polymer ?
#
loop_
_entity_poly.entity_id
_entity_poly.type
_entity_poly.pdbx_seq_one_letter_code
_entity_poly.pdbx_strand_id
1 'polypeptide(L)'
;MKKFIFIVIVCGLLCSCYHRTDSPRGSWAKGADLSWLNEMEHDSMFHDDCIATLREMGMNAVRLRVWVNHATGWSNKEDMLALAKRAAEQGQRIMIDIHYSDFFADPSHQTIPASWQNYDYETMLEAVREHTLDVLYTLKEAGIKPEWVQIGNETPNGMLWPMGKVNKEEGEWEHYAGFTAMGYKSAKEAFPDINVIVHVDNAYEQRDWFWQQMAAHGGKWDMIGLSHYPMMSAWNGGKTWQEMNELAEANIRRLIRQWHCPVMIAEIGMFANDTLSATVMADFVERAQAIDSCAGIFYWEPECYGNWRPAEYMPLGWNGYDMGAFTKEGKPSEVMEILLSSHK
;
A
#
# COMPACT_ATOMS: atom_id res chain seq x y z
N MET A 1 -2.18 65.84 42.62
CA MET A 1 -2.27 64.35 42.65
C MET A 1 -2.83 63.86 41.32
N LYS A 2 -1.94 63.39 40.42
CA LYS A 2 -2.34 62.83 39.11
C LYS A 2 -2.45 61.31 39.28
N LYS A 3 -3.69 60.77 39.06
CA LYS A 3 -3.93 59.31 39.03
C LYS A 3 -3.55 58.76 37.66
N PHE A 4 -2.55 57.88 37.61
CA PHE A 4 -2.22 57.06 36.42
C PHE A 4 -3.14 55.83 36.43
N ILE A 5 -3.91 55.68 35.36
CA ILE A 5 -4.70 54.47 35.08
C ILE A 5 -3.79 53.58 34.22
N PHE A 6 -3.41 52.41 34.75
CA PHE A 6 -2.75 51.32 33.96
C PHE A 6 -3.85 50.50 33.27
N ILE A 7 -3.88 50.58 31.95
CA ILE A 7 -4.65 49.66 31.12
C ILE A 7 -3.79 48.45 30.86
N VAL A 8 -4.14 47.30 31.47
CA VAL A 8 -3.53 45.99 31.15
C VAL A 8 -4.29 45.43 29.95
N ILE A 9 -3.61 45.45 28.80
CA ILE A 9 -4.12 44.73 27.60
C ILE A 9 -3.75 43.27 27.80
N VAL A 10 -4.73 42.42 28.10
CA VAL A 10 -4.63 40.97 28.08
C VAL A 10 -4.78 40.54 26.61
N CYS A 11 -3.65 40.31 25.92
CA CYS A 11 -3.64 39.59 24.67
C CYS A 11 -3.98 38.13 24.94
N GLY A 12 -5.25 37.78 24.76
CA GLY A 12 -5.69 36.37 24.70
C GLY A 12 -5.14 35.69 23.47
N LEU A 13 -4.05 34.92 23.63
CA LEU A 13 -3.64 33.93 22.66
C LEU A 13 -4.74 32.86 22.58
N LEU A 14 -5.63 32.99 21.60
CA LEU A 14 -6.49 31.90 21.18
C LEU A 14 -5.58 30.84 20.49
N CYS A 15 -5.01 29.98 21.32
CA CYS A 15 -4.42 28.75 20.84
C CYS A 15 -5.58 27.88 20.35
N SER A 16 -5.85 27.93 19.05
CA SER A 16 -6.78 27.01 18.39
C SER A 16 -6.13 25.62 18.48
N CYS A 17 -6.45 24.89 19.54
CA CYS A 17 -6.17 23.46 19.60
C CYS A 17 -7.06 22.79 18.56
N TYR A 18 -6.54 22.66 17.35
CA TYR A 18 -7.07 21.70 16.41
C TYR A 18 -6.93 20.32 17.08
N HIS A 19 -8.03 19.78 17.60
CA HIS A 19 -8.07 18.39 18.03
C HIS A 19 -7.97 17.56 16.76
N ARG A 20 -6.77 17.10 16.47
CA ARG A 20 -6.55 16.02 15.49
C ARG A 20 -7.25 14.78 16.05
N THR A 21 -8.33 14.37 15.41
CA THR A 21 -8.92 13.06 15.68
C THR A 21 -8.25 12.07 14.75
N ASP A 22 -7.48 11.14 15.32
CA ASP A 22 -6.94 10.01 14.55
C ASP A 22 -8.09 9.23 13.91
N SER A 23 -7.85 8.71 12.71
CA SER A 23 -8.83 7.86 12.03
C SER A 23 -9.09 6.59 12.84
N PRO A 24 -10.36 6.22 13.11
CA PRO A 24 -10.66 5.05 13.92
C PRO A 24 -10.12 3.77 13.29
N ARG A 25 -9.39 2.97 14.08
CA ARG A 25 -8.96 1.62 13.65
C ARG A 25 -10.17 0.77 13.30
N GLY A 26 -10.05 -0.04 12.25
CA GLY A 26 -11.11 -0.92 11.79
C GLY A 26 -12.21 -0.24 10.97
N SER A 27 -12.17 1.10 10.76
CA SER A 27 -13.02 1.74 9.76
C SER A 27 -12.55 1.36 8.34
N TRP A 28 -13.44 1.49 7.35
CA TRP A 28 -13.10 1.24 5.96
C TRP A 28 -11.94 2.15 5.51
N ALA A 29 -10.88 1.56 4.92
CA ALA A 29 -9.71 2.33 4.51
C ALA A 29 -9.97 3.03 3.18
N LYS A 30 -9.85 4.36 3.18
CA LYS A 30 -9.80 5.24 2.02
C LYS A 30 -8.35 5.68 1.90
N GLY A 31 -7.56 4.87 1.19
CA GLY A 31 -6.11 4.96 1.23
C GLY A 31 -5.48 5.39 -0.07
N ALA A 32 -4.23 5.81 0.04
CA ALA A 32 -3.32 6.01 -1.06
C ALA A 32 -1.94 5.43 -0.74
N ASP A 33 -1.29 4.80 -1.72
CA ASP A 33 0.15 4.57 -1.69
C ASP A 33 0.83 5.86 -2.11
N LEU A 34 1.69 6.39 -1.27
CA LEU A 34 2.38 7.67 -1.50
C LEU A 34 3.90 7.48 -1.41
N SER A 35 4.38 6.32 -1.85
CA SER A 35 5.79 5.95 -1.69
C SER A 35 6.73 6.78 -2.56
N TRP A 36 6.24 7.38 -3.65
CA TRP A 36 7.01 8.28 -4.50
C TRP A 36 7.03 9.73 -4.00
N LEU A 37 6.21 10.07 -3.01
CA LEU A 37 5.98 11.49 -2.66
C LEU A 37 7.26 12.26 -2.32
N ASN A 38 8.15 11.70 -1.49
CA ASN A 38 9.39 12.39 -1.13
C ASN A 38 10.31 12.63 -2.34
N GLU A 39 10.39 11.67 -3.27
CA GLU A 39 11.17 11.79 -4.50
C GLU A 39 10.56 12.84 -5.43
N MET A 40 9.24 12.84 -5.60
CA MET A 40 8.54 13.85 -6.39
C MET A 40 8.67 15.25 -5.81
N GLU A 41 8.62 15.40 -4.48
CA GLU A 41 8.85 16.68 -3.80
C GLU A 41 10.30 17.15 -3.96
N HIS A 42 11.27 16.23 -3.87
CA HIS A 42 12.67 16.53 -4.18
C HIS A 42 12.84 17.07 -5.61
N ASP A 43 12.11 16.51 -6.56
CA ASP A 43 12.08 16.95 -7.96
C ASP A 43 11.20 18.18 -8.20
N SER A 44 10.72 18.80 -7.12
CA SER A 44 9.91 20.03 -7.16
C SER A 44 8.55 19.87 -7.88
N MET A 45 7.99 18.67 -7.86
CA MET A 45 6.66 18.41 -8.43
C MET A 45 5.53 18.97 -7.54
N PHE A 46 5.75 19.10 -6.23
CA PHE A 46 4.76 19.63 -5.30
C PHE A 46 5.24 20.90 -4.60
N HIS A 47 4.29 21.80 -4.34
CA HIS A 47 4.49 23.02 -3.56
C HIS A 47 3.66 23.01 -2.27
N ASP A 48 2.60 22.20 -2.24
CA ASP A 48 1.69 22.04 -1.10
C ASP A 48 1.88 20.64 -0.48
N ASP A 49 1.48 20.45 0.77
CA ASP A 49 1.52 19.15 1.45
C ASP A 49 0.44 18.21 0.87
N CYS A 50 0.88 17.26 0.06
CA CYS A 50 0.03 16.28 -0.60
C CYS A 50 -0.76 15.43 0.41
N ILE A 51 -0.14 14.98 1.51
CA ILE A 51 -0.80 14.18 2.53
C ILE A 51 -1.92 14.98 3.20
N ALA A 52 -1.64 16.25 3.54
CA ALA A 52 -2.66 17.13 4.13
C ALA A 52 -3.82 17.37 3.16
N THR A 53 -3.54 17.63 1.88
CA THR A 53 -4.54 17.82 0.84
C THR A 53 -5.47 16.61 0.71
N LEU A 54 -4.91 15.40 0.58
CA LEU A 54 -5.69 14.17 0.48
C LEU A 54 -6.48 13.87 1.76
N ARG A 55 -5.91 14.19 2.93
CA ARG A 55 -6.61 14.07 4.21
C ARG A 55 -7.84 14.95 4.28
N GLU A 56 -7.75 16.21 3.86
CA GLU A 56 -8.88 17.14 3.82
C GLU A 56 -10.02 16.63 2.93
N MET A 57 -9.68 15.87 1.87
CA MET A 57 -10.65 15.20 1.00
C MET A 57 -11.26 13.94 1.62
N GLY A 58 -10.72 13.44 2.74
CA GLY A 58 -11.26 12.28 3.46
C GLY A 58 -10.36 11.05 3.48
N MET A 59 -9.10 11.12 2.96
CA MET A 59 -8.12 10.05 3.13
C MET A 59 -7.91 9.75 4.61
N ASN A 60 -7.88 8.47 4.96
CA ASN A 60 -7.72 8.01 6.34
C ASN A 60 -6.62 6.95 6.50
N ALA A 61 -5.94 6.59 5.42
CA ALA A 61 -4.88 5.61 5.44
C ALA A 61 -3.82 5.89 4.37
N VAL A 62 -2.57 5.55 4.65
CA VAL A 62 -1.44 5.65 3.71
C VAL A 62 -0.74 4.30 3.64
N ARG A 63 -0.42 3.83 2.44
CA ARG A 63 0.44 2.67 2.17
C ARG A 63 1.83 3.16 1.79
N LEU A 64 2.86 2.52 2.33
CA LEU A 64 4.25 2.90 2.14
C LEU A 64 5.09 1.66 1.83
N ARG A 65 5.71 1.67 0.66
CA ARG A 65 6.63 0.63 0.18
C ARG A 65 7.97 0.69 0.89
N VAL A 66 8.58 -0.48 1.09
CA VAL A 66 9.95 -0.58 1.61
C VAL A 66 10.76 -1.56 0.78
N TRP A 67 11.87 -1.08 0.21
CA TRP A 67 12.92 -1.88 -0.42
C TRP A 67 14.05 -2.17 0.57
N VAL A 68 14.83 -3.21 0.31
CA VAL A 68 15.93 -3.61 1.20
C VAL A 68 17.10 -2.64 1.09
N ASN A 69 17.60 -2.38 -0.12
CA ASN A 69 18.75 -1.49 -0.33
C ASN A 69 18.78 -0.94 -1.76
N HIS A 70 17.88 0.00 -2.07
CA HIS A 70 17.90 0.68 -3.35
C HIS A 70 19.01 1.72 -3.44
N ALA A 71 19.69 1.79 -4.60
CA ALA A 71 20.89 2.61 -4.77
C ALA A 71 20.66 4.12 -4.60
N THR A 72 19.47 4.63 -4.88
CA THR A 72 19.12 6.05 -4.74
C THR A 72 18.75 6.43 -3.30
N GLY A 73 18.42 5.45 -2.47
CA GLY A 73 17.90 5.66 -1.12
C GLY A 73 16.40 5.91 -1.05
N TRP A 74 15.70 6.09 -2.16
CA TRP A 74 14.23 6.17 -2.18
C TRP A 74 13.59 4.83 -1.83
N SER A 75 12.42 4.86 -1.21
CA SER A 75 11.70 3.70 -0.71
C SER A 75 12.53 2.77 0.20
N ASN A 76 13.63 3.21 0.75
CA ASN A 76 14.33 2.50 1.82
C ASN A 76 13.62 2.73 3.18
N LYS A 77 14.13 2.13 4.22
CA LYS A 77 13.57 2.23 5.57
C LYS A 77 13.51 3.69 6.09
N GLU A 78 14.53 4.49 5.81
CA GLU A 78 14.65 5.88 6.25
C GLU A 78 13.65 6.77 5.52
N ASP A 79 13.48 6.59 4.23
CA ASP A 79 12.51 7.30 3.40
C ASP A 79 11.07 6.95 3.80
N MET A 80 10.77 5.65 3.94
CA MET A 80 9.50 5.16 4.50
C MET A 80 9.21 5.78 5.87
N LEU A 81 10.19 5.83 6.77
CA LEU A 81 10.01 6.42 8.10
C LEU A 81 9.67 7.91 8.02
N ALA A 82 10.30 8.65 7.11
CA ALA A 82 10.00 10.06 6.91
C ALA A 82 8.55 10.28 6.50
N LEU A 83 8.05 9.51 5.51
CA LEU A 83 6.65 9.53 5.09
C LEU A 83 5.70 9.06 6.19
N ALA A 84 6.05 7.99 6.92
CA ALA A 84 5.25 7.48 8.02
C ALA A 84 5.07 8.49 9.15
N LYS A 85 6.11 9.29 9.48
CA LYS A 85 6.01 10.38 10.45
C LYS A 85 5.03 11.44 9.99
N ARG A 86 5.14 11.91 8.74
CA ARG A 86 4.22 12.89 8.14
C ARG A 86 2.78 12.37 8.15
N ALA A 87 2.57 11.12 7.74
CA ALA A 87 1.25 10.48 7.76
C ALA A 87 0.67 10.38 9.18
N ALA A 88 1.47 9.94 10.15
CA ALA A 88 1.07 9.86 11.56
C ALA A 88 0.73 11.23 12.16
N GLU A 89 1.52 12.26 11.83
CA GLU A 89 1.22 13.64 12.21
C GLU A 89 -0.11 14.15 11.65
N GLN A 90 -0.56 13.63 10.54
CA GLN A 90 -1.88 13.90 9.94
C GLN A 90 -2.99 12.96 10.47
N GLY A 91 -2.69 12.08 11.43
CA GLY A 91 -3.64 11.11 11.99
C GLY A 91 -4.04 10.00 11.02
N GLN A 92 -3.19 9.71 10.02
CA GLN A 92 -3.42 8.64 9.06
C GLN A 92 -3.11 7.27 9.66
N ARG A 93 -3.89 6.26 9.29
CA ARG A 93 -3.59 4.85 9.51
C ARG A 93 -2.52 4.42 8.51
N ILE A 94 -1.63 3.51 8.88
CA ILE A 94 -0.45 3.18 8.07
C ILE A 94 -0.43 1.70 7.72
N MET A 95 -0.22 1.41 6.45
CA MET A 95 0.14 0.11 5.89
C MET A 95 1.60 0.17 5.45
N ILE A 96 2.38 -0.83 5.81
CA ILE A 96 3.75 -1.01 5.31
C ILE A 96 3.76 -2.14 4.30
N ASP A 97 4.34 -1.90 3.14
CA ASP A 97 4.50 -2.87 2.07
C ASP A 97 5.97 -3.26 1.90
N ILE A 98 6.34 -4.43 2.42
CA ILE A 98 7.73 -4.91 2.38
C ILE A 98 7.93 -5.75 1.12
N HIS A 99 8.73 -5.25 0.18
CA HIS A 99 8.98 -5.95 -1.10
C HIS A 99 9.96 -7.12 -0.99
N TYR A 100 10.87 -7.11 -0.01
CA TYR A 100 12.02 -8.03 0.08
C TYR A 100 12.86 -8.09 -1.20
N SER A 101 13.05 -6.93 -1.80
CA SER A 101 13.81 -6.70 -3.02
C SER A 101 14.49 -5.33 -2.92
N ASP A 102 15.50 -5.08 -3.73
CA ASP A 102 16.14 -3.75 -3.85
C ASP A 102 15.40 -2.83 -4.82
N PHE A 103 14.31 -3.32 -5.42
CA PHE A 103 13.48 -2.58 -6.37
C PHE A 103 12.05 -3.15 -6.38
N PHE A 104 11.21 -2.73 -7.32
CA PHE A 104 9.84 -3.22 -7.44
C PHE A 104 9.80 -4.75 -7.49
N ALA A 105 9.00 -5.34 -6.60
CA ALA A 105 8.53 -6.70 -6.69
C ALA A 105 7.12 -6.69 -7.30
N ASP A 106 6.90 -7.52 -8.31
CA ASP A 106 5.64 -7.65 -9.02
C ASP A 106 5.46 -9.12 -9.49
N PRO A 107 4.32 -9.50 -10.13
CA PRO A 107 4.10 -10.88 -10.58
C PRO A 107 5.15 -11.45 -11.53
N SER A 108 5.99 -10.58 -12.12
CA SER A 108 7.06 -10.96 -13.07
C SER A 108 8.47 -10.81 -12.48
N HIS A 109 8.61 -10.05 -11.39
CA HIS A 109 9.89 -9.68 -10.80
C HIS A 109 9.85 -9.84 -9.27
N GLN A 110 10.50 -10.88 -8.76
CA GLN A 110 10.63 -11.16 -7.32
C GLN A 110 12.11 -11.42 -6.99
N THR A 111 12.95 -10.43 -7.34
CA THR A 111 14.41 -10.56 -7.32
C THR A 111 14.93 -10.54 -5.89
N ILE A 112 15.76 -11.52 -5.54
CA ILE A 112 16.50 -11.53 -4.27
C ILE A 112 17.37 -10.27 -4.19
N PRO A 113 17.37 -9.53 -3.04
CA PRO A 113 18.28 -8.41 -2.82
C PRO A 113 19.74 -8.78 -3.09
N ALA A 114 20.51 -7.85 -3.65
CA ALA A 114 21.91 -8.11 -4.00
C ALA A 114 22.75 -8.62 -2.81
N SER A 115 22.47 -8.13 -1.61
CA SER A 115 23.13 -8.55 -0.37
C SER A 115 22.78 -9.97 0.10
N TRP A 116 21.66 -10.55 -0.41
CA TRP A 116 21.16 -11.87 0.01
C TRP A 116 21.37 -12.97 -1.04
N GLN A 117 21.96 -12.67 -2.19
CA GLN A 117 22.06 -13.58 -3.34
C GLN A 117 22.76 -14.93 -3.06
N ASN A 118 23.64 -14.98 -2.05
CA ASN A 118 24.38 -16.20 -1.71
C ASN A 118 23.83 -16.93 -0.48
N TYR A 119 22.64 -16.56 -0.01
CA TYR A 119 22.01 -17.18 1.16
C TYR A 119 21.41 -18.53 0.77
N ASP A 120 21.55 -19.50 1.67
CA ASP A 120 20.71 -20.69 1.64
C ASP A 120 19.33 -20.39 2.26
N TYR A 121 18.46 -21.37 2.26
CA TYR A 121 17.08 -21.18 2.74
C TYR A 121 17.01 -20.74 4.20
N GLU A 122 17.77 -21.32 5.08
CA GLU A 122 17.76 -20.98 6.51
C GLU A 122 18.29 -19.55 6.74
N THR A 123 19.35 -19.18 6.05
CA THR A 123 19.87 -17.81 6.11
C THR A 123 18.89 -16.80 5.51
N MET A 124 18.17 -17.19 4.43
CA MET A 124 17.14 -16.36 3.82
C MET A 124 15.94 -16.16 4.76
N LEU A 125 15.52 -17.19 5.48
CA LEU A 125 14.49 -17.06 6.51
C LEU A 125 14.87 -16.04 7.59
N GLU A 126 16.13 -16.12 8.07
CA GLU A 126 16.60 -15.14 9.06
C GLU A 126 16.70 -13.73 8.47
N ALA A 127 17.12 -13.58 7.21
CA ALA A 127 17.12 -12.28 6.53
C ALA A 127 15.70 -11.68 6.41
N VAL A 128 14.70 -12.48 6.07
CA VAL A 128 13.29 -12.07 6.09
C VAL A 128 12.87 -11.62 7.49
N ARG A 129 13.25 -12.38 8.53
CA ARG A 129 12.98 -12.06 9.92
C ARG A 129 13.61 -10.72 10.31
N GLU A 130 14.92 -10.59 10.11
CA GLU A 130 15.70 -9.42 10.51
C GLU A 130 15.20 -8.16 9.81
N HIS A 131 14.97 -8.22 8.50
CA HIS A 131 14.47 -7.06 7.74
C HIS A 131 13.07 -6.65 8.18
N THR A 132 12.16 -7.61 8.39
CA THR A 132 10.80 -7.32 8.89
C THR A 132 10.86 -6.64 10.26
N LEU A 133 11.67 -7.17 11.17
CA LEU A 133 11.83 -6.59 12.52
C LEU A 133 12.49 -5.22 12.48
N ASP A 134 13.53 -5.03 11.66
CA ASP A 134 14.22 -3.75 11.54
C ASP A 134 13.28 -2.64 11.05
N VAL A 135 12.49 -2.91 10.01
CA VAL A 135 11.46 -1.98 9.50
C VAL A 135 10.42 -1.65 10.58
N LEU A 136 9.87 -2.66 11.24
CA LEU A 136 8.79 -2.46 12.20
C LEU A 136 9.26 -1.86 13.53
N TYR A 137 10.45 -2.23 14.00
CA TYR A 137 11.03 -1.61 15.21
C TYR A 137 11.43 -0.14 14.97
N THR A 138 11.89 0.21 13.77
CA THR A 138 12.13 1.60 13.40
C THR A 138 10.87 2.46 13.56
N LEU A 139 9.71 1.95 13.14
CA LEU A 139 8.42 2.63 13.37
C LEU A 139 8.06 2.67 14.86
N LYS A 140 8.26 1.56 15.58
CA LYS A 140 7.96 1.46 17.01
C LYS A 140 8.76 2.43 17.85
N GLU A 141 10.05 2.58 17.55
CA GLU A 141 10.95 3.56 18.21
C GLU A 141 10.54 5.00 17.92
N ALA A 142 9.98 5.26 16.74
CA ALA A 142 9.39 6.55 16.40
C ALA A 142 7.98 6.79 17.00
N GLY A 143 7.45 5.84 17.78
CA GLY A 143 6.11 5.92 18.37
C GLY A 143 4.97 5.69 17.37
N ILE A 144 5.27 5.15 16.19
CA ILE A 144 4.31 4.90 15.12
C ILE A 144 3.87 3.44 15.16
N LYS A 145 2.55 3.19 15.20
CA LYS A 145 1.96 1.86 15.20
C LYS A 145 1.23 1.62 13.87
N PRO A 146 1.82 0.91 12.90
CA PRO A 146 1.12 0.56 11.69
C PRO A 146 -0.08 -0.35 11.99
N GLU A 147 -1.13 -0.26 11.17
CA GLU A 147 -2.30 -1.13 11.30
C GLU A 147 -2.15 -2.39 10.46
N TRP A 148 -1.45 -2.29 9.34
CA TRP A 148 -1.22 -3.39 8.40
C TRP A 148 0.23 -3.48 7.98
N VAL A 149 0.66 -4.69 7.63
CA VAL A 149 1.93 -4.96 6.96
C VAL A 149 1.72 -6.02 5.89
N GLN A 150 2.22 -5.76 4.69
CA GLN A 150 2.32 -6.75 3.62
C GLN A 150 3.67 -7.48 3.73
N ILE A 151 3.61 -8.80 3.63
CA ILE A 151 4.78 -9.67 3.55
C ILE A 151 4.96 -10.08 2.10
N GLY A 152 5.76 -9.30 1.38
CA GLY A 152 5.89 -9.34 -0.07
C GLY A 152 4.82 -8.52 -0.80
N ASN A 153 5.16 -8.02 -1.98
CA ASN A 153 4.26 -7.33 -2.89
C ASN A 153 3.95 -8.20 -4.10
N GLU A 154 2.65 -8.34 -4.41
CA GLU A 154 2.13 -9.07 -5.57
C GLU A 154 2.83 -10.40 -5.82
N THR A 155 2.65 -11.35 -4.91
CA THR A 155 3.35 -12.63 -4.88
C THR A 155 2.56 -13.85 -5.40
N PRO A 156 1.77 -13.76 -6.52
CA PRO A 156 1.01 -14.91 -7.02
C PRO A 156 1.91 -16.06 -7.48
N ASN A 157 3.16 -15.74 -7.81
CA ASN A 157 4.18 -16.69 -8.25
C ASN A 157 5.31 -16.85 -7.20
N GLY A 158 5.01 -16.56 -5.91
CA GLY A 158 5.99 -16.60 -4.82
C GLY A 158 6.85 -15.36 -4.73
N MET A 159 7.89 -15.37 -3.90
CA MET A 159 8.82 -14.27 -3.66
C MET A 159 10.26 -14.78 -3.57
N LEU A 160 11.26 -13.87 -3.62
CA LEU A 160 12.69 -14.19 -3.48
C LEU A 160 13.15 -15.28 -4.48
N TRP A 161 12.91 -15.02 -5.77
CA TRP A 161 13.23 -15.99 -6.83
C TRP A 161 14.72 -16.19 -7.05
N PRO A 162 15.15 -17.46 -7.36
CA PRO A 162 14.33 -18.65 -7.62
C PRO A 162 13.89 -19.39 -6.36
N MET A 163 14.39 -19.07 -5.16
CA MET A 163 14.28 -19.87 -3.95
C MET A 163 12.84 -20.10 -3.49
N GLY A 164 11.96 -19.10 -3.60
CA GLY A 164 10.54 -19.21 -3.24
C GLY A 164 9.62 -19.07 -4.46
N LYS A 165 10.10 -19.43 -5.67
CA LYS A 165 9.29 -19.36 -6.89
C LYS A 165 8.26 -20.47 -6.94
N VAL A 166 7.00 -20.14 -7.19
CA VAL A 166 5.88 -21.08 -7.27
C VAL A 166 5.02 -20.81 -8.49
N ASN A 167 4.29 -21.83 -8.92
CA ASN A 167 3.21 -21.73 -9.89
C ASN A 167 2.15 -22.79 -9.58
N LYS A 168 1.12 -22.90 -10.43
CA LYS A 168 -0.01 -23.80 -10.21
C LYS A 168 0.37 -25.29 -10.19
N GLU A 169 1.38 -25.69 -10.96
CA GLU A 169 1.73 -27.08 -11.20
C GLU A 169 2.91 -27.54 -10.35
N GLU A 170 3.85 -26.63 -10.06
CA GLU A 170 5.09 -26.92 -9.33
C GLU A 170 5.59 -25.69 -8.58
N GLY A 171 6.67 -25.85 -7.83
CA GLY A 171 7.39 -24.75 -7.20
C GLY A 171 7.80 -25.01 -5.77
N GLU A 172 8.55 -24.07 -5.24
CA GLU A 172 9.13 -24.11 -3.89
C GLU A 172 8.11 -23.62 -2.83
N TRP A 173 6.97 -24.32 -2.77
CA TRP A 173 5.85 -23.93 -1.88
C TRP A 173 6.22 -23.94 -0.41
N GLU A 174 7.07 -24.89 0.02
CA GLU A 174 7.57 -24.94 1.39
C GLU A 174 8.41 -23.69 1.70
N HIS A 175 9.27 -23.29 0.79
CA HIS A 175 10.10 -22.08 0.96
C HIS A 175 9.25 -20.81 0.96
N TYR A 176 8.37 -20.66 -0.01
CA TYR A 176 7.52 -19.46 -0.10
C TYR A 176 6.60 -19.32 1.13
N ALA A 177 5.92 -20.41 1.51
CA ALA A 177 5.09 -20.42 2.71
C ALA A 177 5.91 -20.17 3.98
N GLY A 178 7.14 -20.68 4.04
CA GLY A 178 8.08 -20.43 5.13
C GLY A 178 8.46 -18.96 5.25
N PHE A 179 8.74 -18.27 4.12
CA PHE A 179 9.02 -16.83 4.12
C PHE A 179 7.82 -16.02 4.62
N THR A 180 6.62 -16.31 4.15
CA THR A 180 5.41 -15.63 4.63
C THR A 180 5.12 -15.89 6.09
N ALA A 181 5.30 -17.12 6.57
CA ALA A 181 5.14 -17.48 7.98
C ALA A 181 6.20 -16.81 8.87
N MET A 182 7.44 -16.67 8.40
CA MET A 182 8.50 -15.96 9.11
C MET A 182 8.19 -14.48 9.21
N GLY A 183 7.82 -13.83 8.10
CA GLY A 183 7.38 -12.43 8.09
C GLY A 183 6.18 -12.19 9.02
N TYR A 184 5.18 -13.09 8.98
CA TYR A 184 4.03 -13.05 9.89
C TYR A 184 4.47 -13.10 11.37
N LYS A 185 5.30 -14.06 11.73
CA LYS A 185 5.80 -14.22 13.11
C LYS A 185 6.55 -12.97 13.56
N SER A 186 7.42 -12.42 12.71
CA SER A 186 8.21 -11.23 13.00
C SER A 186 7.33 -9.99 13.16
N ALA A 187 6.31 -9.84 12.31
CA ALA A 187 5.36 -8.75 12.43
C ALA A 187 4.58 -8.81 13.75
N LYS A 188 4.12 -10.00 14.15
CA LYS A 188 3.43 -10.20 15.44
C LYS A 188 4.35 -10.04 16.65
N GLU A 189 5.66 -10.32 16.53
CA GLU A 189 6.66 -10.05 17.55
C GLU A 189 6.82 -8.53 17.77
N ALA A 190 6.90 -7.75 16.70
CA ALA A 190 7.01 -6.30 16.77
C ALA A 190 5.71 -5.65 17.29
N PHE A 191 4.58 -6.03 16.71
CA PHE A 191 3.24 -5.50 17.02
C PHE A 191 2.20 -6.62 17.07
N PRO A 192 1.83 -7.13 18.25
CA PRO A 192 0.90 -8.26 18.35
C PRO A 192 -0.46 -8.08 17.65
N ASP A 193 -0.93 -6.85 17.54
CA ASP A 193 -2.25 -6.51 16.95
C ASP A 193 -2.16 -6.07 15.47
N ILE A 194 -0.99 -6.12 14.83
CA ILE A 194 -0.85 -5.75 13.42
C ILE A 194 -1.55 -6.77 12.53
N ASN A 195 -2.24 -6.31 11.48
CA ASN A 195 -2.81 -7.21 10.48
C ASN A 195 -1.77 -7.51 9.41
N VAL A 196 -1.46 -8.77 9.22
CA VAL A 196 -0.50 -9.25 8.22
C VAL A 196 -1.24 -9.63 6.95
N ILE A 197 -0.81 -9.06 5.84
CA ILE A 197 -1.41 -9.23 4.52
C ILE A 197 -0.48 -10.07 3.65
N VAL A 198 -1.04 -11.07 2.95
CA VAL A 198 -0.44 -11.66 1.75
C VAL A 198 -1.13 -11.05 0.55
N HIS A 199 -0.35 -10.47 -0.35
CA HIS A 199 -0.82 -9.68 -1.47
C HIS A 199 -0.59 -10.39 -2.81
N VAL A 200 -1.65 -10.49 -3.61
CA VAL A 200 -1.60 -11.01 -4.99
C VAL A 200 -2.25 -10.02 -5.96
N ASP A 201 -1.81 -10.07 -7.21
CA ASP A 201 -2.36 -9.27 -8.30
C ASP A 201 -3.76 -9.73 -8.73
N ASN A 202 -4.36 -9.01 -9.67
CA ASN A 202 -5.57 -9.40 -10.42
C ASN A 202 -6.75 -9.87 -9.55
N ALA A 203 -7.41 -8.93 -8.86
CA ALA A 203 -8.57 -9.21 -7.99
C ALA A 203 -9.68 -10.03 -8.66
N TYR A 204 -9.80 -10.01 -9.98
CA TYR A 204 -10.77 -10.74 -10.78
C TYR A 204 -10.42 -12.21 -10.98
N GLU A 205 -9.19 -12.65 -10.71
CA GLU A 205 -8.75 -14.02 -10.92
C GLU A 205 -9.06 -14.92 -9.74
N GLN A 206 -9.64 -16.09 -10.02
CA GLN A 206 -9.86 -17.11 -9.01
C GLN A 206 -8.61 -17.98 -8.90
N ARG A 207 -7.87 -17.81 -7.78
CA ARG A 207 -6.65 -18.55 -7.49
C ARG A 207 -6.80 -19.44 -6.26
N ASP A 208 -7.83 -20.29 -6.22
CA ASP A 208 -8.06 -21.21 -5.12
C ASP A 208 -6.86 -22.13 -4.85
N TRP A 209 -6.22 -22.58 -5.93
CA TRP A 209 -5.02 -23.40 -5.87
C TRP A 209 -3.90 -22.71 -5.07
N PHE A 210 -3.71 -21.40 -5.25
CA PHE A 210 -2.68 -20.62 -4.56
C PHE A 210 -2.91 -20.61 -3.05
N TRP A 211 -4.09 -20.23 -2.61
CA TRP A 211 -4.41 -20.16 -1.19
C TRP A 211 -4.42 -21.53 -0.52
N GLN A 212 -4.85 -22.58 -1.25
CA GLN A 212 -4.81 -23.97 -0.77
C GLN A 212 -3.37 -24.43 -0.58
N GLN A 213 -2.48 -24.17 -1.54
CA GLN A 213 -1.07 -24.52 -1.42
C GLN A 213 -0.39 -23.73 -0.29
N MET A 214 -0.65 -22.43 -0.18
CA MET A 214 -0.14 -21.62 0.92
C MET A 214 -0.54 -22.19 2.28
N ALA A 215 -1.82 -22.53 2.47
CA ALA A 215 -2.31 -23.10 3.72
C ALA A 215 -1.73 -24.49 4.00
N ALA A 216 -1.62 -25.35 2.97
CA ALA A 216 -1.08 -26.69 3.09
C ALA A 216 0.39 -26.71 3.50
N HIS A 217 1.19 -25.71 3.09
CA HIS A 217 2.62 -25.59 3.41
C HIS A 217 2.90 -24.66 4.60
N GLY A 218 1.86 -24.24 5.34
CA GLY A 218 2.03 -23.50 6.60
C GLY A 218 2.16 -21.99 6.46
N GLY A 219 1.88 -21.42 5.30
CA GLY A 219 1.79 -19.97 5.11
C GLY A 219 0.80 -19.31 6.06
N LYS A 220 1.04 -18.07 6.46
CA LYS A 220 0.26 -17.35 7.46
C LYS A 220 -0.12 -15.96 7.00
N TRP A 221 -1.36 -15.57 7.22
CA TRP A 221 -1.90 -14.24 6.99
C TRP A 221 -3.12 -13.96 7.87
N ASP A 222 -3.43 -12.69 8.12
CA ASP A 222 -4.68 -12.25 8.75
C ASP A 222 -5.66 -11.72 7.71
N MET A 223 -5.16 -11.19 6.59
CA MET A 223 -5.94 -10.57 5.53
C MET A 223 -5.36 -10.94 4.16
N ILE A 224 -6.22 -10.94 3.15
CA ILE A 224 -5.83 -11.09 1.74
C ILE A 224 -5.76 -9.70 1.11
N GLY A 225 -4.62 -9.38 0.48
CA GLY A 225 -4.44 -8.19 -0.36
C GLY A 225 -4.62 -8.52 -1.83
N LEU A 226 -5.27 -7.62 -2.57
CA LEU A 226 -5.50 -7.76 -4.01
C LEU A 226 -5.19 -6.46 -4.74
N SER A 227 -4.57 -6.55 -5.93
CA SER A 227 -4.51 -5.43 -6.88
C SER A 227 -5.67 -5.49 -7.86
N HIS A 228 -6.22 -4.34 -8.24
CA HIS A 228 -7.32 -4.23 -9.19
C HIS A 228 -7.08 -3.11 -10.21
N TYR A 229 -6.76 -3.47 -11.44
CA TYR A 229 -6.54 -2.55 -12.55
C TYR A 229 -7.55 -2.83 -13.69
N PRO A 230 -8.83 -2.45 -13.53
CA PRO A 230 -9.93 -2.88 -14.41
C PRO A 230 -9.82 -2.36 -15.84
N MET A 231 -9.08 -1.29 -16.07
CA MET A 231 -8.92 -0.69 -17.40
C MET A 231 -7.72 -1.25 -18.19
N MET A 232 -6.91 -2.13 -17.59
CA MET A 232 -5.73 -2.73 -18.22
C MET A 232 -6.11 -3.91 -19.14
N SER A 233 -6.67 -3.62 -20.30
CA SER A 233 -7.13 -4.62 -21.25
C SER A 233 -6.06 -5.64 -21.70
N ALA A 234 -4.79 -5.22 -21.73
CA ALA A 234 -3.68 -6.11 -22.06
C ALA A 234 -3.50 -7.26 -21.06
N TRP A 235 -3.88 -7.05 -19.79
CA TRP A 235 -3.73 -8.04 -18.71
C TRP A 235 -5.02 -8.84 -18.46
N ASN A 236 -6.17 -8.33 -18.89
CA ASN A 236 -7.48 -8.88 -18.55
C ASN A 236 -8.09 -9.81 -19.62
N GLY A 237 -7.31 -10.15 -20.67
CA GLY A 237 -7.78 -11.01 -21.74
C GLY A 237 -8.90 -10.41 -22.59
N GLY A 238 -8.97 -9.10 -22.71
CA GLY A 238 -9.94 -8.36 -23.51
C GLY A 238 -11.31 -8.17 -22.86
N LYS A 239 -11.43 -8.42 -21.54
CA LYS A 239 -12.67 -8.16 -20.80
C LYS A 239 -12.93 -6.67 -20.67
N THR A 240 -14.17 -6.29 -20.58
CA THR A 240 -14.59 -4.92 -20.28
C THR A 240 -14.32 -4.58 -18.80
N TRP A 241 -14.24 -3.32 -18.46
CA TRP A 241 -14.07 -2.88 -17.06
C TRP A 241 -15.26 -3.32 -16.18
N GLN A 242 -16.48 -3.38 -16.75
CA GLN A 242 -17.67 -3.87 -16.04
C GLN A 242 -17.49 -5.34 -15.63
N GLU A 243 -17.09 -6.19 -16.59
CA GLU A 243 -16.80 -7.60 -16.30
C GLU A 243 -15.69 -7.75 -15.26
N MET A 244 -14.67 -6.88 -15.31
CA MET A 244 -13.57 -6.90 -14.36
C MET A 244 -14.05 -6.56 -12.94
N ASN A 245 -14.85 -5.50 -12.78
CA ASN A 245 -15.40 -5.10 -11.48
C ASN A 245 -16.35 -6.17 -10.92
N GLU A 246 -17.22 -6.78 -11.77
CA GLU A 246 -18.12 -7.87 -11.36
C GLU A 246 -17.34 -9.12 -10.92
N LEU A 247 -16.31 -9.51 -11.65
CA LEU A 247 -15.49 -10.66 -11.31
C LEU A 247 -14.68 -10.41 -10.03
N ALA A 248 -14.15 -9.20 -9.84
CA ALA A 248 -13.44 -8.83 -8.62
C ALA A 248 -14.37 -8.87 -7.40
N GLU A 249 -15.58 -8.29 -7.48
CA GLU A 249 -16.59 -8.38 -6.42
C GLU A 249 -16.91 -9.84 -6.06
N ALA A 250 -17.18 -10.66 -7.07
CA ALA A 250 -17.51 -12.06 -6.87
C ALA A 250 -16.36 -12.83 -6.20
N ASN A 251 -15.10 -12.54 -6.61
CA ASN A 251 -13.91 -13.17 -6.04
C ASN A 251 -13.66 -12.72 -4.60
N ILE A 252 -13.79 -11.42 -4.29
CA ILE A 252 -13.66 -10.88 -2.92
C ILE A 252 -14.65 -11.58 -1.99
N ARG A 253 -15.95 -11.63 -2.36
CA ARG A 253 -16.98 -12.33 -1.59
C ARG A 253 -16.67 -13.82 -1.40
N ARG A 254 -16.10 -14.47 -2.42
CA ARG A 254 -15.70 -15.88 -2.37
C ARG A 254 -14.53 -16.09 -1.41
N LEU A 255 -13.46 -15.30 -1.51
CA LEU A 255 -12.29 -15.39 -0.65
C LEU A 255 -12.66 -15.19 0.83
N ILE A 256 -13.47 -14.20 1.15
CA ILE A 256 -13.96 -13.95 2.52
C ILE A 256 -14.70 -15.18 3.06
N ARG A 257 -15.63 -15.77 2.27
CA ARG A 257 -16.36 -16.96 2.71
C ARG A 257 -15.47 -18.19 2.89
N GLN A 258 -14.47 -18.35 2.04
CA GLN A 258 -13.60 -19.53 2.04
C GLN A 258 -12.55 -19.47 3.12
N TRP A 259 -11.95 -18.31 3.33
CA TRP A 259 -10.79 -18.15 4.23
C TRP A 259 -11.14 -17.48 5.55
N HIS A 260 -12.37 -17.00 5.72
CA HIS A 260 -12.86 -16.36 6.95
C HIS A 260 -11.97 -15.20 7.44
N CYS A 261 -11.38 -14.47 6.51
CA CYS A 261 -10.55 -13.30 6.77
C CYS A 261 -10.98 -12.12 5.89
N PRO A 262 -10.69 -10.87 6.30
CA PRO A 262 -10.96 -9.70 5.50
C PRO A 262 -10.13 -9.67 4.21
N VAL A 263 -10.64 -8.94 3.22
CA VAL A 263 -9.92 -8.63 1.97
C VAL A 263 -9.66 -7.13 1.91
N MET A 264 -8.46 -6.73 1.52
CA MET A 264 -8.05 -5.37 1.23
C MET A 264 -7.76 -5.23 -0.27
N ILE A 265 -8.28 -4.19 -0.91
CA ILE A 265 -7.76 -3.78 -2.21
C ILE A 265 -6.51 -2.95 -1.93
N ALA A 266 -5.37 -3.63 -1.96
CA ALA A 266 -4.07 -3.05 -1.60
C ALA A 266 -3.56 -2.11 -2.69
N GLU A 267 -4.02 -2.32 -3.94
CA GLU A 267 -3.72 -1.44 -5.06
C GLU A 267 -4.93 -1.31 -5.99
N ILE A 268 -5.19 -0.10 -6.44
CA ILE A 268 -6.07 0.20 -7.56
C ILE A 268 -5.48 1.35 -8.38
N GLY A 269 -5.70 1.35 -9.69
CA GLY A 269 -5.30 2.46 -10.57
C GLY A 269 -6.21 2.56 -11.79
N MET A 270 -6.43 3.80 -12.23
CA MET A 270 -7.23 4.15 -13.41
C MET A 270 -6.39 5.00 -14.36
N PHE A 271 -6.61 4.91 -15.67
CA PHE A 271 -5.89 5.77 -16.61
C PHE A 271 -6.14 7.25 -16.35
N ALA A 272 -5.07 8.02 -16.15
CA ALA A 272 -5.11 9.42 -15.71
C ALA A 272 -5.93 10.35 -16.62
N ASN A 273 -5.97 10.07 -17.92
CA ASN A 273 -6.61 10.93 -18.92
C ASN A 273 -7.82 10.27 -19.62
N ASP A 274 -8.34 9.16 -19.08
CA ASP A 274 -9.51 8.49 -19.65
C ASP A 274 -10.78 9.02 -18.98
N THR A 275 -11.74 9.43 -19.80
CA THR A 275 -13.04 9.97 -19.34
C THR A 275 -13.91 8.96 -18.60
N LEU A 276 -13.61 7.67 -18.72
CA LEU A 276 -14.31 6.60 -17.99
C LEU A 276 -13.76 6.34 -16.60
N SER A 277 -12.54 6.80 -16.28
CA SER A 277 -11.85 6.48 -15.04
C SER A 277 -12.69 6.77 -13.78
N ALA A 278 -13.34 7.91 -13.74
CA ALA A 278 -14.24 8.28 -12.64
C ALA A 278 -15.45 7.31 -12.53
N THR A 279 -16.06 6.95 -13.66
CA THR A 279 -17.18 6.00 -13.69
C THR A 279 -16.75 4.61 -13.22
N VAL A 280 -15.59 4.13 -13.69
CA VAL A 280 -15.04 2.81 -13.31
C VAL A 280 -14.71 2.76 -11.83
N MET A 281 -14.12 3.83 -11.29
CA MET A 281 -13.84 3.95 -9.86
C MET A 281 -15.12 3.97 -9.02
N ALA A 282 -16.12 4.75 -9.42
CA ALA A 282 -17.39 4.85 -8.69
C ALA A 282 -18.10 3.50 -8.59
N ASP A 283 -18.21 2.77 -9.70
CA ASP A 283 -18.80 1.42 -9.72
C ASP A 283 -18.04 0.46 -8.80
N PHE A 284 -16.70 0.46 -8.84
CA PHE A 284 -15.95 -0.45 -8.00
C PHE A 284 -16.01 -0.08 -6.50
N VAL A 285 -15.94 1.21 -6.15
CA VAL A 285 -16.07 1.67 -4.76
C VAL A 285 -17.41 1.26 -4.18
N GLU A 286 -18.52 1.46 -4.92
CA GLU A 286 -19.86 1.05 -4.49
C GLU A 286 -19.92 -0.47 -4.22
N ARG A 287 -19.41 -1.30 -5.14
CA ARG A 287 -19.34 -2.76 -4.98
C ARG A 287 -18.51 -3.18 -3.77
N ALA A 288 -17.33 -2.61 -3.60
CA ALA A 288 -16.43 -2.94 -2.50
C ALA A 288 -17.03 -2.55 -1.15
N GLN A 289 -17.67 -1.39 -1.05
CA GLN A 289 -18.36 -0.93 0.16
C GLN A 289 -19.59 -1.78 0.52
N ALA A 290 -20.23 -2.41 -0.45
CA ALA A 290 -21.33 -3.34 -0.22
C ALA A 290 -20.88 -4.70 0.34
N ILE A 291 -19.58 -4.90 0.59
CA ILE A 291 -19.01 -6.13 1.16
C ILE A 291 -18.53 -5.85 2.59
N ASP A 292 -19.14 -6.48 3.59
CA ASP A 292 -18.86 -6.18 5.02
C ASP A 292 -17.41 -6.40 5.43
N SER A 293 -16.76 -7.41 4.90
CA SER A 293 -15.36 -7.75 5.23
C SER A 293 -14.36 -7.29 4.15
N CYS A 294 -14.76 -6.41 3.22
CA CYS A 294 -13.83 -5.64 2.41
C CYS A 294 -13.34 -4.47 3.27
N ALA A 295 -12.04 -4.46 3.58
CA ALA A 295 -11.48 -3.56 4.58
C ALA A 295 -11.16 -2.15 4.05
N GLY A 296 -11.12 -1.98 2.73
CA GLY A 296 -10.81 -0.70 2.10
C GLY A 296 -10.13 -0.82 0.76
N ILE A 297 -9.75 0.33 0.23
CA ILE A 297 -9.06 0.49 -1.06
C ILE A 297 -7.89 1.45 -0.86
N PHE A 298 -6.72 1.12 -1.43
CA PHE A 298 -5.58 2.01 -1.58
C PHE A 298 -5.36 2.29 -3.07
N TYR A 299 -5.38 3.57 -3.45
CA TYR A 299 -4.97 3.99 -4.78
C TYR A 299 -3.45 3.95 -4.87
N TRP A 300 -2.90 3.34 -5.92
CA TRP A 300 -1.45 3.21 -6.07
C TRP A 300 -0.86 4.46 -6.74
N GLU A 301 0.02 5.17 -6.01
CA GLU A 301 0.74 6.37 -6.43
C GLU A 301 -0.17 7.41 -7.13
N PRO A 302 -1.27 7.85 -6.49
CA PRO A 302 -2.20 8.81 -7.10
C PRO A 302 -1.54 10.15 -7.41
N GLU A 303 -0.54 10.54 -6.65
CA GLU A 303 0.19 11.79 -6.75
C GLU A 303 1.06 11.87 -7.98
N CYS A 304 1.36 10.75 -8.66
CA CYS A 304 2.12 10.75 -9.90
C CYS A 304 1.34 11.46 -11.03
N TYR A 305 1.89 12.53 -11.57
CA TYR A 305 1.25 13.31 -12.65
C TYR A 305 2.25 13.89 -13.63
N GLY A 306 1.74 14.43 -14.72
CA GLY A 306 2.55 15.07 -15.75
C GLY A 306 3.42 14.04 -16.49
N ASN A 307 4.69 14.36 -16.62
CA ASN A 307 5.69 13.49 -17.23
C ASN A 307 6.80 13.11 -16.25
N TRP A 308 6.48 13.08 -14.95
CA TRP A 308 7.46 12.70 -13.95
C TRP A 308 7.88 11.24 -14.17
N ARG A 309 9.17 11.04 -14.42
CA ARG A 309 9.77 9.73 -14.75
C ARG A 309 11.24 9.76 -14.36
N PRO A 310 11.60 9.32 -13.18
CA PRO A 310 12.99 9.25 -12.79
C PRO A 310 13.82 8.42 -13.77
N ALA A 311 14.99 8.92 -14.15
CA ALA A 311 15.83 8.30 -15.17
C ALA A 311 16.30 6.88 -14.76
N GLU A 312 16.47 6.63 -13.48
CA GLU A 312 16.86 5.35 -12.91
C GLU A 312 15.85 4.23 -13.11
N TYR A 313 14.56 4.55 -13.32
CA TYR A 313 13.52 3.55 -13.55
C TYR A 313 13.42 3.13 -15.03
N MET A 314 13.91 3.98 -15.94
CA MET A 314 13.88 3.70 -17.40
C MET A 314 14.63 2.44 -17.81
N PRO A 315 15.88 2.19 -17.34
CA PRO A 315 16.65 0.96 -17.70
C PRO A 315 15.98 -0.33 -17.22
N LEU A 316 15.06 -0.23 -16.24
CA LEU A 316 14.36 -1.37 -15.65
C LEU A 316 13.05 -1.70 -16.38
N GLY A 317 12.80 -1.06 -17.55
CA GLY A 317 11.62 -1.25 -18.37
C GLY A 317 10.41 -0.40 -17.92
N TRP A 318 10.59 0.44 -16.91
CA TRP A 318 9.55 1.33 -16.43
C TRP A 318 9.49 2.61 -17.25
N ASN A 319 8.54 2.72 -18.16
CA ASN A 319 8.39 3.85 -19.06
C ASN A 319 7.53 5.00 -18.51
N GLY A 320 7.21 4.95 -17.22
CA GLY A 320 6.36 5.89 -16.51
C GLY A 320 5.02 5.28 -16.14
N TYR A 321 4.35 5.91 -15.21
CA TYR A 321 3.06 5.49 -14.69
C TYR A 321 1.95 6.40 -15.22
N ASP A 322 1.06 5.85 -16.02
CA ASP A 322 -0.02 6.60 -16.69
C ASP A 322 -1.35 6.55 -15.92
N MET A 323 -1.33 6.08 -14.67
CA MET A 323 -2.51 5.88 -13.81
C MET A 323 -2.52 6.75 -12.56
N GLY A 324 -1.74 7.83 -12.53
CA GLY A 324 -1.85 8.83 -11.46
C GLY A 324 -3.23 9.47 -11.43
N ALA A 325 -3.66 9.89 -10.27
CA ALA A 325 -4.98 10.49 -10.07
C ALA A 325 -4.90 11.98 -9.71
N PHE A 326 -3.86 12.64 -10.17
CA PHE A 326 -3.69 14.08 -10.09
C PHE A 326 -3.77 14.72 -11.49
N THR A 327 -4.27 15.95 -11.55
CA THR A 327 -4.33 16.74 -12.78
C THR A 327 -2.94 17.20 -13.20
N LYS A 328 -2.82 17.77 -14.39
CA LYS A 328 -1.55 18.37 -14.89
C LYS A 328 -1.03 19.50 -14.00
N GLU A 329 -1.91 20.12 -13.23
CA GLU A 329 -1.61 21.20 -12.29
C GLU A 329 -1.24 20.67 -10.89
N GLY A 330 -1.08 19.34 -10.71
CA GLY A 330 -0.71 18.73 -9.44
C GLY A 330 -1.83 18.77 -8.40
N LYS A 331 -3.09 18.70 -8.81
CA LYS A 331 -4.25 18.63 -7.91
C LYS A 331 -4.95 17.30 -8.01
N PRO A 332 -5.52 16.77 -6.92
CA PRO A 332 -6.34 15.56 -6.97
C PRO A 332 -7.44 15.67 -8.02
N SER A 333 -7.66 14.58 -8.76
CA SER A 333 -8.70 14.49 -9.78
C SER A 333 -10.02 13.94 -9.22
N GLU A 334 -11.08 13.94 -10.03
CA GLU A 334 -12.39 13.39 -9.70
C GLU A 334 -12.31 11.92 -9.23
N VAL A 335 -11.35 11.14 -9.75
CA VAL A 335 -11.13 9.75 -9.32
C VAL A 335 -10.78 9.67 -7.83
N MET A 336 -9.93 10.58 -7.34
CA MET A 336 -9.62 10.68 -5.91
C MET A 336 -10.79 11.20 -5.10
N GLU A 337 -11.53 12.18 -5.62
CA GLU A 337 -12.74 12.68 -4.96
C GLU A 337 -13.75 11.55 -4.70
N ILE A 338 -13.99 10.69 -5.68
CA ILE A 338 -14.89 9.53 -5.57
C ILE A 338 -14.42 8.57 -4.47
N LEU A 339 -13.15 8.17 -4.48
CA LEU A 339 -12.61 7.25 -3.48
C LEU A 339 -12.70 7.84 -2.07
N LEU A 340 -12.27 9.10 -1.90
CA LEU A 340 -12.09 9.71 -0.59
C LEU A 340 -13.37 10.25 0.01
N SER A 341 -14.35 10.69 -0.80
CA SER A 341 -15.67 11.17 -0.30
C SER A 341 -16.66 10.05 0.02
N SER A 342 -16.34 8.80 -0.31
CA SER A 342 -17.23 7.65 -0.07
C SER A 342 -17.63 7.50 1.41
N HIS A 343 -18.87 7.06 1.69
CA HIS A 343 -19.53 7.20 2.99
C HIS A 343 -19.45 5.97 3.91
N LYS A 344 -18.58 5.01 3.70
CA LYS A 344 -18.45 3.86 4.61
C LYS A 344 -17.40 4.05 5.69
#